data_eae9127a43226b1b803b4887e2717c7d
#
_entry.id   eae9127a43226b1b803b4887e2717c7d
#
_cell.length_a   1.000
_cell.length_b   1.000
_cell.length_c   1.000
_cell.angle_alpha   90.00
_cell.angle_beta   90.00
_cell.angle_gamma   90.00
#
_symmetry.space_group_name_H-M   'P 1'
#
loop_
_entity.id
_entity.type
_entity.pdbx_description
1 polymer ?
#
loop_
_entity_poly.entity_id
_entity_poly.type
_entity_poly.pdbx_seq_one_letter_code
_entity_poly.pdbx_strand_id
1 'polypeptide(L)'
;KCFPVLSVENNIRPIAVTCPISKIAEFFISNFFNQHFESYLDENQYGSTVGRSTTIALIRICHVLFEACDNNKNFIRVLFVDFSKAFDLIDHGTLYKKFIECQFPPHLSAWSLSFLEGRKQFVKVGNWSSSTLSTTGGAPQGTRAGPNVFKLISNDLRFDLPYVKYVDDLSLASISTDPNDCTLQEAVDQLGHWCRLNGMRLNTRKTKEMLIHFGKRCDKNAISNIRINNSTLERVVTFKLLGVHLSSDMSWSVHIDYIVSKAAKRFFVISQLVRSGVDKT
;
A
#
# COMPACT_ATOMS: atom_id res chain seq x y z
N LYS A 1 11.43 -3.60 12.17
CA LYS A 1 11.05 -5.03 12.18
C LYS A 1 11.08 -5.49 13.62
N CYS A 2 10.02 -6.20 14.07
CA CYS A 2 9.99 -6.77 15.41
C CYS A 2 10.94 -7.97 15.45
N PHE A 3 11.81 -8.02 16.45
CA PHE A 3 12.55 -9.24 16.79
C PHE A 3 11.97 -9.77 18.11
N PRO A 4 11.86 -11.10 18.28
CA PRO A 4 12.30 -12.15 17.37
C PRO A 4 11.42 -12.31 16.12
N VAL A 5 12.01 -12.79 15.02
CA VAL A 5 11.30 -13.16 13.79
C VAL A 5 10.53 -14.45 14.06
N LEU A 6 9.20 -14.37 14.17
CA LEU A 6 8.34 -15.53 14.46
C LEU A 6 8.10 -16.40 13.23
N SER A 7 8.20 -15.82 12.03
CA SER A 7 8.06 -16.53 10.76
C SER A 7 8.85 -15.80 9.68
N VAL A 8 9.76 -16.49 9.01
CA VAL A 8 10.55 -15.95 7.90
C VAL A 8 9.61 -15.52 6.76
N GLU A 9 8.62 -16.33 6.43
CA GLU A 9 7.70 -16.07 5.32
C GLU A 9 6.82 -14.83 5.52
N ASN A 10 6.43 -14.53 6.77
CA ASN A 10 5.51 -13.44 7.08
C ASN A 10 6.20 -12.16 7.53
N ASN A 11 7.40 -12.27 8.09
CA ASN A 11 8.07 -11.15 8.77
C ASN A 11 9.27 -10.60 7.99
N ILE A 12 9.79 -11.33 6.99
CA ILE A 12 10.91 -10.91 6.15
C ILE A 12 10.38 -10.56 4.76
N ARG A 13 10.75 -9.36 4.27
CA ARG A 13 10.52 -8.97 2.87
C ARG A 13 11.84 -9.16 2.13
N PRO A 14 11.88 -9.99 1.07
CA PRO A 14 13.07 -10.06 0.23
C PRO A 14 13.23 -8.74 -0.53
N ILE A 15 14.45 -8.23 -0.60
CA ILE A 15 14.80 -7.06 -1.40
C ILE A 15 15.72 -7.53 -2.50
N ALA A 16 15.30 -7.34 -3.75
CA ALA A 16 16.11 -7.66 -4.91
C ALA A 16 17.24 -6.64 -5.06
N VAL A 17 18.47 -7.16 -5.17
CA VAL A 17 19.65 -6.34 -5.46
C VAL A 17 20.01 -6.56 -6.92
N THR A 18 19.57 -5.64 -7.79
CA THR A 18 19.89 -5.64 -9.22
C THR A 18 21.25 -4.97 -9.46
N CYS A 19 21.92 -5.33 -10.55
CA CYS A 19 23.20 -4.71 -10.90
C CYS A 19 23.02 -3.22 -11.28
N PRO A 20 24.07 -2.38 -11.11
CA PRO A 20 23.97 -0.94 -11.42
C PRO A 20 23.51 -0.63 -12.86
N ILE A 21 23.98 -1.40 -13.85
CA ILE A 21 23.59 -1.21 -15.25
C ILE A 21 22.10 -1.47 -15.45
N SER A 22 21.56 -2.52 -14.82
CA SER A 22 20.12 -2.80 -14.84
C SER A 22 19.31 -1.63 -14.26
N LYS A 23 19.77 -1.01 -13.17
CA LYS A 23 19.11 0.16 -12.56
C LYS A 23 19.08 1.38 -13.49
N ILE A 24 20.14 1.58 -14.29
CA ILE A 24 20.20 2.63 -15.32
C ILE A 24 19.17 2.34 -16.42
N ALA A 25 19.13 1.12 -16.93
CA ALA A 25 18.14 0.73 -17.95
C ALA A 25 16.70 0.90 -17.40
N GLU A 26 16.44 0.41 -16.18
CA GLU A 26 15.16 0.60 -15.49
C GLU A 26 14.76 2.07 -15.37
N PHE A 27 15.71 2.98 -15.14
CA PHE A 27 15.43 4.42 -15.04
C PHE A 27 14.85 4.96 -16.36
N PHE A 28 15.48 4.69 -17.50
CA PHE A 28 14.99 5.15 -18.79
C PHE A 28 13.64 4.53 -19.15
N ILE A 29 13.51 3.23 -18.99
CA ILE A 29 12.26 2.53 -19.30
C ILE A 29 11.13 2.98 -18.39
N SER A 30 11.38 3.21 -17.09
CA SER A 30 10.36 3.72 -16.17
C SER A 30 9.87 5.12 -16.56
N ASN A 31 10.75 5.97 -17.13
CA ASN A 31 10.34 7.28 -17.62
C ASN A 31 9.40 7.14 -18.82
N PHE A 32 9.75 6.33 -19.82
CA PHE A 32 8.89 6.06 -20.99
C PHE A 32 7.57 5.41 -20.57
N PHE A 33 7.63 4.45 -19.64
CA PHE A 33 6.45 3.81 -19.07
C PHE A 33 5.51 4.86 -18.46
N ASN A 34 6.01 5.71 -17.58
CA ASN A 34 5.19 6.71 -16.88
C ASN A 34 4.62 7.74 -17.86
N GLN A 35 5.38 8.21 -18.84
CA GLN A 35 4.90 9.13 -19.87
C GLN A 35 3.72 8.54 -20.66
N HIS A 36 3.83 7.28 -21.08
CA HIS A 36 2.74 6.63 -21.80
C HIS A 36 1.54 6.35 -20.90
N PHE A 37 1.81 5.89 -19.68
CA PHE A 37 0.76 5.46 -18.75
C PHE A 37 -0.02 6.61 -18.10
N GLU A 38 0.47 7.84 -18.18
CA GLU A 38 -0.14 9.00 -17.53
C GLU A 38 -1.60 9.21 -17.93
N SER A 39 -1.92 9.03 -19.22
CA SER A 39 -3.30 9.17 -19.76
C SER A 39 -4.27 8.07 -19.30
N TYR A 40 -3.75 6.91 -18.88
CA TYR A 40 -4.54 5.77 -18.40
C TYR A 40 -4.61 5.71 -16.88
N LEU A 41 -3.68 6.40 -16.20
CA LEU A 41 -3.48 6.27 -14.77
C LEU A 41 -4.72 6.72 -13.99
N ASP A 42 -5.11 5.89 -13.03
CA ASP A 42 -6.12 6.26 -12.05
C ASP A 42 -5.71 7.52 -11.28
N GLU A 43 -6.58 8.52 -11.28
CA GLU A 43 -6.33 9.80 -10.60
C GLU A 43 -6.12 9.64 -9.08
N ASN A 44 -6.63 8.58 -8.49
CA ASN A 44 -6.48 8.27 -7.07
C ASN A 44 -5.22 7.42 -6.75
N GLN A 45 -4.37 7.13 -7.75
CA GLN A 45 -3.06 6.50 -7.53
C GLN A 45 -1.99 7.55 -7.25
N TYR A 46 -1.48 7.60 -6.03
CA TYR A 46 -0.47 8.56 -5.59
C TYR A 46 0.94 7.96 -5.52
N GLY A 47 1.04 6.65 -5.35
CA GLY A 47 2.33 5.97 -5.21
C GLY A 47 3.10 5.86 -6.51
N SER A 48 4.40 6.16 -6.48
CA SER A 48 5.31 6.09 -7.64
C SER A 48 4.82 6.87 -8.87
N THR A 49 4.09 7.95 -8.65
CA THR A 49 3.53 8.83 -9.68
C THR A 49 4.25 10.18 -9.62
N VAL A 50 4.64 10.70 -10.77
CA VAL A 50 5.33 12.00 -10.88
C VAL A 50 4.43 13.11 -10.32
N GLY A 51 5.02 14.03 -9.54
CA GLY A 51 4.30 15.13 -8.91
C GLY A 51 3.40 14.73 -7.73
N ARG A 52 3.32 13.46 -7.35
CA ARG A 52 2.53 12.95 -6.22
C ARG A 52 3.42 12.43 -5.10
N SER A 53 2.92 12.47 -3.86
CA SER A 53 3.66 12.07 -2.67
C SER A 53 2.75 11.43 -1.62
N THR A 54 3.35 10.81 -0.60
CA THR A 54 2.62 10.35 0.60
C THR A 54 1.85 11.48 1.28
N THR A 55 2.42 12.69 1.30
CA THR A 55 1.78 13.88 1.88
C THR A 55 0.51 14.26 1.12
N ILE A 56 0.56 14.29 -0.23
CA ILE A 56 -0.62 14.62 -1.04
C ILE A 56 -1.70 13.54 -0.89
N ALA A 57 -1.31 12.25 -0.87
CA ALA A 57 -2.24 11.15 -0.62
C ALA A 57 -2.95 11.28 0.75
N LEU A 58 -2.18 11.60 1.81
CA LEU A 58 -2.72 11.84 3.15
C LEU A 58 -3.63 13.06 3.20
N ILE A 59 -3.24 14.18 2.57
CA ILE A 59 -4.08 15.38 2.48
C ILE A 59 -5.42 15.02 1.82
N ARG A 60 -5.40 14.27 0.72
CA ARG A 60 -6.63 13.89 0.00
C ARG A 60 -7.57 13.08 0.88
N ILE A 61 -7.09 12.03 1.53
CA ILE A 61 -7.96 11.20 2.37
C ILE A 61 -8.39 11.95 3.64
N CYS A 62 -7.49 12.67 4.31
CA CYS A 62 -7.82 13.46 5.48
C CYS A 62 -8.85 14.55 5.18
N HIS A 63 -8.74 15.22 4.02
CA HIS A 63 -9.71 16.23 3.60
C HIS A 63 -11.13 15.64 3.51
N VAL A 64 -11.26 14.49 2.85
CA VAL A 64 -12.55 13.78 2.74
C VAL A 64 -13.10 13.41 4.12
N LEU A 65 -12.23 12.92 5.02
CA LEU A 65 -12.66 12.53 6.37
C LEU A 65 -13.07 13.74 7.22
N PHE A 66 -12.30 14.84 7.19
CA PHE A 66 -12.63 16.05 7.96
C PHE A 66 -13.90 16.72 7.44
N GLU A 67 -14.05 16.85 6.12
CA GLU A 67 -15.29 17.38 5.51
C GLU A 67 -16.51 16.53 5.92
N ALA A 68 -16.38 15.21 5.93
CA ALA A 68 -17.45 14.34 6.38
C ALA A 68 -17.75 14.49 7.88
N CYS A 69 -16.78 14.85 8.72
CA CYS A 69 -16.95 15.05 10.14
C CYS A 69 -17.75 16.32 10.48
N ASP A 70 -17.80 17.32 9.58
CA ASP A 70 -18.57 18.55 9.77
C ASP A 70 -20.06 18.25 9.93
N ASN A 71 -20.55 17.15 9.37
CA ASN A 71 -21.86 16.61 9.64
C ASN A 71 -21.80 15.53 10.74
N ASN A 72 -22.11 15.90 11.97
CA ASN A 72 -22.10 15.01 13.14
C ASN A 72 -23.04 13.80 13.05
N LYS A 73 -23.93 13.74 12.06
CA LYS A 73 -24.82 12.59 11.82
C LYS A 73 -24.16 11.52 10.96
N ASN A 74 -23.02 11.83 10.31
CA ASN A 74 -22.34 10.89 9.44
C ASN A 74 -21.68 9.75 10.24
N PHE A 75 -21.86 8.55 9.69
CA PHE A 75 -21.04 7.38 10.00
C PHE A 75 -19.98 7.28 8.91
N ILE A 76 -18.74 7.46 9.30
CA ILE A 76 -17.60 7.38 8.37
C ILE A 76 -16.88 6.07 8.66
N ARG A 77 -16.87 5.19 7.69
CA ARG A 77 -16.19 3.88 7.77
C ARG A 77 -15.00 3.91 6.86
N VAL A 78 -13.80 3.79 7.42
CA VAL A 78 -12.54 3.78 6.66
C VAL A 78 -11.98 2.37 6.65
N LEU A 79 -11.70 1.85 5.47
CA LEU A 79 -11.02 0.57 5.27
C LEU A 79 -9.58 0.81 4.84
N PHE A 80 -8.65 0.21 5.56
CA PHE A 80 -7.23 0.17 5.21
C PHE A 80 -6.90 -1.25 4.74
N VAL A 81 -6.62 -1.39 3.46
CA VAL A 81 -6.40 -2.67 2.79
C VAL A 81 -4.93 -3.01 2.74
N ASP A 82 -4.59 -4.25 3.10
CA ASP A 82 -3.25 -4.84 2.93
C ASP A 82 -3.34 -6.03 1.99
N PHE A 83 -2.53 -6.03 0.93
CA PHE A 83 -2.41 -7.18 0.04
C PHE A 83 -1.34 -8.14 0.55
N SER A 84 -1.62 -9.44 0.51
CA SER A 84 -0.64 -10.47 0.84
C SER A 84 0.35 -10.63 -0.29
N LYS A 85 1.64 -10.36 -0.04
CA LYS A 85 2.71 -10.57 -1.03
C LYS A 85 2.41 -9.94 -2.39
N ALA A 86 1.91 -8.68 -2.40
CA ALA A 86 1.41 -7.97 -3.58
C ALA A 86 2.33 -8.08 -4.80
N PHE A 87 3.62 -7.85 -4.61
CA PHE A 87 4.61 -7.92 -5.69
C PHE A 87 4.94 -9.35 -6.13
N ASP A 88 4.90 -10.31 -5.22
CA ASP A 88 5.28 -11.70 -5.49
C ASP A 88 4.18 -12.46 -6.23
N LEU A 89 2.91 -12.01 -6.13
CA LEU A 89 1.74 -12.66 -6.72
C LEU A 89 1.39 -12.12 -8.12
N ILE A 90 2.14 -11.17 -8.67
CA ILE A 90 1.86 -10.63 -10.00
C ILE A 90 2.00 -11.75 -11.05
N ASP A 91 0.89 -12.08 -11.70
CA ASP A 91 0.88 -13.00 -12.83
C ASP A 91 1.29 -12.29 -14.12
N HIS A 92 2.29 -12.84 -14.83
CA HIS A 92 2.83 -12.20 -16.03
C HIS A 92 1.86 -12.27 -17.22
N GLY A 93 0.96 -13.26 -17.25
CA GLY A 93 -0.08 -13.36 -18.27
C GLY A 93 -1.15 -12.27 -18.08
N THR A 94 -1.55 -12.03 -16.84
CA THR A 94 -2.45 -10.93 -16.47
C THR A 94 -1.80 -9.58 -16.78
N LEU A 95 -0.52 -9.42 -16.44
CA LEU A 95 0.24 -8.21 -16.76
C LEU A 95 0.28 -7.93 -18.27
N TYR A 96 0.51 -8.96 -19.08
CA TYR A 96 0.51 -8.83 -20.54
C TYR A 96 -0.84 -8.31 -21.07
N LYS A 97 -1.95 -8.82 -20.56
CA LYS A 97 -3.29 -8.31 -20.92
C LYS A 97 -3.45 -6.83 -20.58
N LYS A 98 -2.97 -6.40 -19.39
CA LYS A 98 -3.00 -4.99 -18.98
C LYS A 98 -2.16 -4.08 -19.88
N PHE A 99 -1.02 -4.56 -20.39
CA PHE A 99 -0.24 -3.81 -21.39
C PHE A 99 -1.04 -3.58 -22.67
N ILE A 100 -1.78 -4.59 -23.13
CA ILE A 100 -2.63 -4.47 -24.33
C ILE A 100 -3.80 -3.52 -24.07
N GLU A 101 -4.51 -3.66 -22.96
CA GLU A 101 -5.64 -2.82 -22.56
C GLU A 101 -5.26 -1.33 -22.49
N CYS A 102 -4.06 -1.02 -21.98
CA CYS A 102 -3.53 0.34 -21.93
C CYS A 102 -2.74 0.73 -23.18
N GLN A 103 -2.85 -0.03 -24.28
CA GLN A 103 -2.22 0.25 -25.59
C GLN A 103 -0.72 0.58 -25.52
N PHE A 104 0.02 -0.09 -24.64
CA PHE A 104 1.44 0.14 -24.51
C PHE A 104 2.20 -0.18 -25.81
N PRO A 105 3.20 0.64 -26.17
CA PRO A 105 4.06 0.33 -27.29
C PRO A 105 4.69 -1.06 -27.16
N PRO A 106 4.71 -1.91 -28.21
CA PRO A 106 5.18 -3.29 -28.13
C PRO A 106 6.59 -3.45 -27.55
N HIS A 107 7.49 -2.51 -27.84
CA HIS A 107 8.86 -2.55 -27.32
C HIS A 107 8.92 -2.31 -25.80
N LEU A 108 8.05 -1.47 -25.21
CA LEU A 108 7.98 -1.25 -23.76
C LEU A 108 7.38 -2.47 -23.06
N SER A 109 6.32 -3.05 -23.61
CA SER A 109 5.71 -4.27 -23.11
C SER A 109 6.69 -5.44 -23.15
N ALA A 110 7.35 -5.65 -24.31
CA ALA A 110 8.33 -6.70 -24.49
C ALA A 110 9.52 -6.57 -23.53
N TRP A 111 10.06 -5.35 -23.36
CA TRP A 111 11.13 -5.13 -22.39
C TRP A 111 10.68 -5.43 -20.96
N SER A 112 9.51 -4.93 -20.57
CA SER A 112 8.98 -5.11 -19.22
C SER A 112 8.76 -6.59 -18.88
N LEU A 113 8.22 -7.36 -19.83
CA LEU A 113 8.03 -8.80 -19.66
C LEU A 113 9.38 -9.54 -19.63
N SER A 114 10.30 -9.24 -20.55
CA SER A 114 11.65 -9.81 -20.55
C SER A 114 12.42 -9.54 -19.26
N PHE A 115 12.21 -8.35 -18.65
CA PHE A 115 12.80 -8.03 -17.34
C PHE A 115 12.24 -8.91 -16.21
N LEU A 116 11.01 -9.39 -16.34
CA LEU A 116 10.33 -10.18 -15.31
C LEU A 116 10.49 -11.70 -15.53
N GLU A 117 10.60 -12.15 -16.77
CA GLU A 117 10.69 -13.56 -17.14
C GLU A 117 12.09 -14.16 -16.96
N GLY A 118 12.13 -15.47 -16.77
CA GLY A 118 13.40 -16.24 -16.71
C GLY A 118 14.35 -15.83 -15.59
N ARG A 119 13.90 -15.02 -14.62
CA ARG A 119 14.74 -14.57 -13.52
C ARG A 119 15.13 -15.73 -12.63
N LYS A 120 16.36 -15.66 -12.16
CA LYS A 120 16.88 -16.57 -11.15
C LYS A 120 17.25 -15.76 -9.90
N GLN A 121 16.99 -16.33 -8.74
CA GLN A 121 17.31 -15.69 -7.48
C GLN A 121 17.89 -16.67 -6.48
N PHE A 122 18.71 -16.15 -5.60
CA PHE A 122 19.20 -16.84 -4.41
C PHE A 122 19.21 -15.86 -3.23
N VAL A 123 19.15 -16.38 -2.03
CA VAL A 123 19.23 -15.58 -0.80
C VAL A 123 20.65 -15.62 -0.28
N LYS A 124 21.22 -14.45 0.04
CA LYS A 124 22.53 -14.33 0.66
C LYS A 124 22.41 -13.69 2.06
N VAL A 125 22.98 -14.35 3.06
CA VAL A 125 23.03 -13.86 4.45
C VAL A 125 24.47 -14.00 4.94
N GLY A 126 25.17 -12.90 5.06
CA GLY A 126 26.61 -12.90 5.37
C GLY A 126 27.40 -13.67 4.30
N ASN A 127 28.09 -14.73 4.71
CA ASN A 127 28.89 -15.61 3.84
C ASN A 127 28.10 -16.81 3.28
N TRP A 128 26.84 -16.99 3.68
CA TRP A 128 26.00 -18.09 3.25
C TRP A 128 25.12 -17.71 2.06
N SER A 129 25.00 -18.61 1.10
CA SER A 129 24.11 -18.45 -0.06
C SER A 129 23.24 -19.69 -0.22
N SER A 130 21.97 -19.48 -0.53
CA SER A 130 21.05 -20.58 -0.89
C SER A 130 21.37 -21.12 -2.30
N SER A 131 20.75 -22.26 -2.65
CA SER A 131 20.65 -22.67 -4.04
C SER A 131 19.93 -21.63 -4.87
N THR A 132 20.24 -21.56 -6.16
CA THR A 132 19.55 -20.69 -7.13
C THR A 132 18.24 -21.32 -7.56
N LEU A 133 17.16 -20.53 -7.48
CA LEU A 133 15.82 -20.93 -7.94
C LEU A 133 15.34 -20.00 -9.05
N SER A 134 14.60 -20.55 -10.01
CA SER A 134 13.92 -19.76 -11.04
C SER A 134 12.62 -19.18 -10.47
N THR A 135 12.31 -17.93 -10.83
CA THR A 135 11.03 -17.29 -10.47
C THR A 135 10.04 -17.49 -11.61
N THR A 136 8.82 -17.90 -11.28
CA THR A 136 7.74 -18.16 -12.25
C THR A 136 6.73 -17.03 -12.34
N GLY A 137 6.86 -15.99 -11.52
CA GLY A 137 5.96 -14.85 -11.45
C GLY A 137 6.52 -13.74 -10.56
N GLY A 138 5.69 -12.76 -10.29
CA GLY A 138 6.01 -11.62 -9.42
C GLY A 138 6.91 -10.57 -10.06
N ALA A 139 7.05 -9.44 -9.35
CA ALA A 139 7.97 -8.37 -9.68
C ALA A 139 9.00 -8.19 -8.56
N PRO A 140 10.29 -7.92 -8.88
CA PRO A 140 11.33 -7.80 -7.87
C PRO A 140 11.11 -6.57 -6.99
N GLN A 141 11.06 -6.77 -5.66
CA GLN A 141 10.94 -5.69 -4.69
C GLN A 141 12.26 -4.93 -4.59
N GLY A 142 12.21 -3.59 -4.61
CA GLY A 142 13.40 -2.73 -4.55
C GLY A 142 13.93 -2.28 -5.91
N THR A 143 13.24 -2.63 -7.00
CA THR A 143 13.51 -2.13 -8.36
C THR A 143 12.60 -0.93 -8.68
N ARG A 144 12.92 -0.19 -9.74
CA ARG A 144 12.05 0.89 -10.26
C ARG A 144 10.88 0.33 -11.05
N ALA A 145 11.06 -0.79 -11.73
CA ALA A 145 10.03 -1.43 -12.53
C ALA A 145 8.91 -2.03 -11.66
N GLY A 146 9.21 -2.54 -10.46
CA GLY A 146 8.23 -3.17 -9.58
C GLY A 146 6.98 -2.32 -9.32
N PRO A 147 7.11 -1.09 -8.78
CA PRO A 147 5.98 -0.20 -8.56
C PRO A 147 5.19 0.14 -9.83
N ASN A 148 5.86 0.29 -10.98
CA ASN A 148 5.19 0.56 -12.25
C ASN A 148 4.31 -0.61 -12.70
N VAL A 149 4.84 -1.83 -12.58
CA VAL A 149 4.09 -3.06 -12.86
C VAL A 149 2.88 -3.18 -11.93
N PHE A 150 3.04 -2.91 -10.65
CA PHE A 150 1.92 -2.97 -9.71
C PHE A 150 0.86 -1.89 -10.00
N LYS A 151 1.28 -0.67 -10.36
CA LYS A 151 0.36 0.40 -10.80
C LYS A 151 -0.47 -0.05 -12.00
N LEU A 152 0.15 -0.69 -12.98
CA LEU A 152 -0.53 -1.19 -14.17
C LEU A 152 -1.55 -2.27 -13.81
N ILE A 153 -1.17 -3.24 -12.98
CA ILE A 153 -2.07 -4.31 -12.51
C ILE A 153 -3.28 -3.72 -11.78
N SER A 154 -3.07 -2.76 -10.89
CA SER A 154 -4.13 -2.20 -10.04
C SER A 154 -4.87 -1.01 -10.63
N ASN A 155 -4.60 -0.65 -11.89
CA ASN A 155 -5.15 0.57 -12.49
C ASN A 155 -6.68 0.52 -12.69
N ASP A 156 -7.21 -0.63 -13.04
CA ASP A 156 -8.63 -0.89 -13.24
C ASP A 156 -9.41 -1.13 -11.95
N LEU A 157 -8.73 -1.22 -10.80
CA LEU A 157 -9.38 -1.29 -9.50
C LEU A 157 -9.85 0.11 -9.11
N ARG A 158 -11.09 0.42 -9.41
CA ARG A 158 -11.72 1.72 -9.14
C ARG A 158 -12.99 1.52 -8.32
N PHE A 159 -13.35 2.52 -7.53
CA PHE A 159 -14.52 2.49 -6.66
C PHE A 159 -15.33 3.77 -6.82
N ASP A 160 -16.63 3.67 -6.60
CA ASP A 160 -17.53 4.83 -6.55
C ASP A 160 -17.46 5.57 -5.20
N LEU A 161 -16.80 4.97 -4.20
CA LEU A 161 -16.47 5.56 -2.91
C LEU A 161 -15.18 6.38 -2.99
N PRO A 162 -15.00 7.39 -2.12
CA PRO A 162 -13.70 8.03 -1.95
C PRO A 162 -12.60 7.02 -1.61
N TYR A 163 -11.53 7.02 -2.36
CA TYR A 163 -10.39 6.14 -2.12
C TYR A 163 -9.06 6.79 -2.51
N VAL A 164 -8.00 6.24 -1.97
CA VAL A 164 -6.62 6.61 -2.25
C VAL A 164 -5.79 5.34 -2.38
N LYS A 165 -5.01 5.24 -3.45
CA LYS A 165 -3.99 4.20 -3.67
C LYS A 165 -2.59 4.77 -3.53
N TYR A 166 -1.73 4.08 -2.80
CA TYR A 166 -0.30 4.38 -2.74
C TYR A 166 0.50 3.10 -2.99
N VAL A 167 0.68 2.75 -4.26
CA VAL A 167 1.16 1.46 -4.77
C VAL A 167 0.23 0.34 -4.29
N ASP A 168 0.63 -0.46 -3.30
CA ASP A 168 -0.13 -1.56 -2.70
C ASP A 168 -0.98 -1.13 -1.48
N ASP A 169 -0.73 0.04 -0.90
CA ASP A 169 -1.58 0.58 0.15
C ASP A 169 -2.86 1.18 -0.47
N LEU A 170 -4.02 0.63 -0.14
CA LEU A 170 -5.33 1.12 -0.57
C LEU A 170 -6.15 1.52 0.65
N SER A 171 -6.73 2.70 0.61
CA SER A 171 -7.67 3.19 1.64
C SER A 171 -8.97 3.61 0.98
N LEU A 172 -10.12 3.15 1.52
CA LEU A 172 -11.46 3.52 1.08
C LEU A 172 -12.22 4.16 2.24
N ALA A 173 -13.14 5.08 1.92
CA ALA A 173 -14.02 5.66 2.92
C ALA A 173 -15.48 5.61 2.43
N SER A 174 -16.38 5.06 3.25
CA SER A 174 -17.83 5.20 3.10
C SER A 174 -18.34 6.24 4.07
N ILE A 175 -19.21 7.13 3.60
CA ILE A 175 -19.78 8.22 4.36
C ILE A 175 -21.29 8.12 4.22
N SER A 176 -22.01 7.83 5.30
CA SER A 176 -23.49 7.66 5.30
C SER A 176 -24.08 8.22 6.56
N THR A 177 -25.36 8.61 6.51
CA THR A 177 -26.16 8.92 7.69
C THR A 177 -26.88 7.69 8.23
N ASP A 178 -26.86 6.58 7.52
CA ASP A 178 -27.44 5.31 7.92
C ASP A 178 -26.37 4.42 8.57
N PRO A 179 -26.53 3.99 9.83
CA PRO A 179 -25.62 3.07 10.49
C PRO A 179 -25.59 1.67 9.83
N ASN A 180 -26.62 1.30 9.06
CA ASN A 180 -26.75 0.02 8.37
C ASN A 180 -26.29 0.09 6.91
N ASP A 181 -25.64 1.19 6.51
CA ASP A 181 -25.13 1.35 5.16
C ASP A 181 -24.16 0.22 4.78
N CYS A 182 -24.39 -0.43 3.64
CA CYS A 182 -23.60 -1.55 3.13
C CYS A 182 -22.63 -1.16 2.01
N THR A 183 -22.58 0.10 1.61
CA THR A 183 -21.70 0.55 0.50
C THR A 183 -20.25 0.14 0.68
N LEU A 184 -19.73 0.18 1.91
CA LEU A 184 -18.34 -0.29 2.15
C LEU A 184 -18.21 -1.81 2.00
N GLN A 185 -19.22 -2.59 2.40
CA GLN A 185 -19.20 -4.05 2.21
C GLN A 185 -19.26 -4.39 0.71
N GLU A 186 -20.08 -3.71 -0.06
CA GLU A 186 -20.17 -3.88 -1.51
C GLU A 186 -18.84 -3.57 -2.20
N ALA A 187 -18.16 -2.49 -1.79
CA ALA A 187 -16.82 -2.16 -2.29
C ALA A 187 -15.78 -3.24 -1.91
N VAL A 188 -15.90 -3.84 -0.73
CA VAL A 188 -15.05 -4.96 -0.30
C VAL A 188 -15.32 -6.22 -1.12
N ASP A 189 -16.57 -6.49 -1.46
CA ASP A 189 -16.94 -7.64 -2.29
C ASP A 189 -16.45 -7.45 -3.73
N GLN A 190 -16.54 -6.23 -4.27
CA GLN A 190 -15.93 -5.83 -5.54
C GLN A 190 -14.40 -6.04 -5.52
N LEU A 191 -13.73 -5.58 -4.45
CA LEU A 191 -12.30 -5.78 -4.25
C LEU A 191 -11.94 -7.27 -4.20
N GLY A 192 -12.73 -8.07 -3.50
CA GLY A 192 -12.55 -9.52 -3.42
C GLY A 192 -12.72 -10.20 -4.79
N HIS A 193 -13.67 -9.74 -5.60
CA HIS A 193 -13.86 -10.20 -6.96
C HIS A 193 -12.67 -9.85 -7.85
N TRP A 194 -12.23 -8.58 -7.81
CA TRP A 194 -11.06 -8.12 -8.54
C TRP A 194 -9.80 -8.91 -8.16
N CYS A 195 -9.60 -9.19 -6.88
CA CYS A 195 -8.47 -10.00 -6.41
C CYS A 195 -8.47 -11.41 -7.03
N ARG A 196 -9.63 -12.06 -7.11
CA ARG A 196 -9.73 -13.39 -7.75
C ARG A 196 -9.38 -13.36 -9.22
N LEU A 197 -9.85 -12.34 -9.96
CA LEU A 197 -9.58 -12.18 -11.39
C LEU A 197 -8.11 -11.90 -11.70
N ASN A 198 -7.43 -11.17 -10.81
CA ASN A 198 -6.04 -10.75 -11.01
C ASN A 198 -5.02 -11.60 -10.23
N GLY A 199 -5.43 -12.73 -9.63
CA GLY A 199 -4.55 -13.61 -8.87
C GLY A 199 -4.01 -13.00 -7.57
N MET A 200 -4.61 -11.90 -7.10
CA MET A 200 -4.20 -11.20 -5.88
C MET A 200 -4.88 -11.77 -4.63
N ARG A 201 -4.30 -11.53 -3.46
CA ARG A 201 -4.84 -11.99 -2.18
C ARG A 201 -4.86 -10.85 -1.16
N LEU A 202 -5.99 -10.73 -0.46
CA LEU A 202 -6.11 -9.81 0.66
C LEU A 202 -5.54 -10.43 1.95
N ASN A 203 -4.90 -9.60 2.75
CA ASN A 203 -4.46 -9.98 4.08
C ASN A 203 -5.50 -9.54 5.11
N THR A 204 -6.45 -10.41 5.42
CA THR A 204 -7.55 -10.11 6.36
C THR A 204 -7.08 -9.76 7.77
N ARG A 205 -5.91 -10.28 8.20
CA ARG A 205 -5.35 -9.96 9.53
C ARG A 205 -4.79 -8.54 9.61
N LYS A 206 -4.24 -8.01 8.51
CA LYS A 206 -3.66 -6.66 8.45
C LYS A 206 -4.63 -5.61 7.90
N THR A 207 -5.60 -6.03 7.09
CA THR A 207 -6.70 -5.15 6.67
C THR A 207 -7.53 -4.77 7.89
N LYS A 208 -7.80 -3.46 8.06
CA LYS A 208 -8.46 -2.91 9.24
C LYS A 208 -9.59 -1.99 8.84
N GLU A 209 -10.63 -1.98 9.66
CA GLU A 209 -11.70 -1.00 9.59
C GLU A 209 -11.54 0.03 10.71
N MET A 210 -11.81 1.30 10.43
CA MET A 210 -11.95 2.36 11.43
C MET A 210 -13.32 2.99 11.29
N LEU A 211 -14.06 3.11 12.40
CA LEU A 211 -15.34 3.79 12.45
C LEU A 211 -15.19 5.15 13.14
N ILE A 212 -15.55 6.22 12.43
CA ILE A 212 -15.54 7.60 12.92
C ILE A 212 -16.99 8.05 13.00
N HIS A 213 -17.44 8.46 14.20
CA HIS A 213 -18.77 9.03 14.43
C HIS A 213 -18.76 9.84 15.70
N PHE A 214 -19.30 11.06 15.63
CA PHE A 214 -19.32 12.04 16.74
C PHE A 214 -20.72 12.21 17.38
N GLY A 215 -21.75 11.53 16.87
CA GLY A 215 -23.10 11.59 17.39
C GLY A 215 -23.22 10.97 18.79
N LYS A 216 -23.99 11.64 19.68
CA LYS A 216 -24.12 11.28 21.11
C LYS A 216 -24.96 10.01 21.39
N ARG A 217 -25.69 9.47 20.42
CA ARG A 217 -26.71 8.41 20.64
C ARG A 217 -26.50 7.13 19.82
N CYS A 218 -25.30 6.86 19.34
CA CYS A 218 -25.07 5.66 18.57
C CYS A 218 -24.26 4.64 19.37
N ASP A 219 -24.79 3.42 19.46
CA ASP A 219 -24.00 2.27 19.88
C ASP A 219 -23.13 1.82 18.71
N LYS A 220 -21.85 2.16 18.75
CA LYS A 220 -20.87 1.76 17.74
C LYS A 220 -20.75 0.24 17.59
N ASN A 221 -21.17 -0.53 18.59
CA ASN A 221 -21.17 -1.99 18.58
C ASN A 221 -22.36 -2.57 17.80
N ALA A 222 -23.43 -1.80 17.64
CA ALA A 222 -24.60 -2.20 16.82
C ALA A 222 -24.31 -2.18 15.32
N ILE A 223 -23.25 -1.46 14.88
CA ILE A 223 -22.86 -1.39 13.46
C ILE A 223 -22.15 -2.67 13.06
N SER A 224 -22.68 -3.34 12.05
CA SER A 224 -22.14 -4.59 11.54
C SER A 224 -20.67 -4.46 11.12
N ASN A 225 -19.85 -5.45 11.44
CA ASN A 225 -18.46 -5.48 11.01
C ASN A 225 -18.35 -5.87 9.52
N ILE A 226 -17.35 -5.33 8.83
CA ILE A 226 -17.00 -5.73 7.48
C ILE A 226 -16.42 -7.16 7.48
N ARG A 227 -16.76 -7.91 6.43
CA ARG A 227 -16.28 -9.27 6.23
C ARG A 227 -15.56 -9.43 4.90
N ILE A 228 -14.49 -10.21 4.90
CA ILE A 228 -13.77 -10.66 3.70
C ILE A 228 -13.69 -12.20 3.77
N ASN A 229 -14.23 -12.90 2.78
CA ASN A 229 -14.19 -14.39 2.71
C ASN A 229 -14.59 -15.04 4.04
N ASN A 230 -15.72 -14.66 4.61
CA ASN A 230 -16.26 -15.11 5.90
C ASN A 230 -15.43 -14.72 7.15
N SER A 231 -14.30 -14.03 6.99
CA SER A 231 -13.52 -13.50 8.10
C SER A 231 -13.96 -12.09 8.44
N THR A 232 -14.32 -11.85 9.69
CA THR A 232 -14.65 -10.51 10.20
C THR A 232 -13.37 -9.69 10.34
N LEU A 233 -13.38 -8.46 9.82
CA LEU A 233 -12.27 -7.55 9.98
C LEU A 233 -12.22 -6.97 11.39
N GLU A 234 -11.00 -6.73 11.84
CA GLU A 234 -10.78 -6.04 13.11
C GLU A 234 -11.07 -4.55 12.95
N ARG A 235 -11.92 -4.02 13.83
CA ARG A 235 -12.17 -2.60 13.94
C ARG A 235 -11.17 -1.98 14.90
N VAL A 236 -10.45 -0.94 14.43
CA VAL A 236 -9.39 -0.28 15.17
C VAL A 236 -9.75 1.17 15.49
N VAL A 237 -9.24 1.66 16.62
CA VAL A 237 -9.39 3.08 17.04
C VAL A 237 -8.24 3.94 16.51
N THR A 238 -7.11 3.33 16.16
CA THR A 238 -5.96 4.02 15.57
C THR A 238 -5.35 3.16 14.46
N PHE A 239 -4.91 3.81 13.40
CA PHE A 239 -4.22 3.15 12.28
C PHE A 239 -3.06 4.01 11.76
N LYS A 240 -1.95 3.38 11.41
CA LYS A 240 -0.79 4.06 10.83
C LYS A 240 -0.84 4.01 9.31
N LEU A 241 -1.30 5.09 8.69
CA LEU A 241 -1.37 5.25 7.23
C LEU A 241 -0.20 6.10 6.74
N LEU A 242 0.60 5.59 5.81
CA LEU A 242 1.72 6.29 5.16
C LEU A 242 2.64 7.06 6.14
N GLY A 243 2.82 6.52 7.33
CA GLY A 243 3.69 7.09 8.37
C GLY A 243 2.97 7.98 9.39
N VAL A 244 1.72 8.36 9.18
CA VAL A 244 0.88 9.16 10.08
C VAL A 244 -0.09 8.25 10.85
N HIS A 245 -0.27 8.50 12.14
CA HIS A 245 -1.27 7.81 12.95
C HIS A 245 -2.59 8.58 12.86
N LEU A 246 -3.61 7.95 12.29
CA LEU A 246 -4.98 8.42 12.28
C LEU A 246 -5.72 7.81 13.47
N SER A 247 -6.61 8.58 14.09
CA SER A 247 -7.44 8.14 15.21
C SER A 247 -8.92 8.27 14.86
N SER A 248 -9.76 7.40 15.42
CA SER A 248 -11.21 7.42 15.19
C SER A 248 -11.92 8.63 15.78
N ASP A 249 -11.26 9.40 16.63
CA ASP A 249 -11.67 10.70 17.17
C ASP A 249 -11.12 11.87 16.33
N MET A 250 -10.42 11.58 15.24
CA MET A 250 -9.73 12.55 14.35
C MET A 250 -8.76 13.48 15.09
N SER A 251 -8.31 13.11 16.30
CA SER A 251 -7.29 13.86 17.04
C SER A 251 -5.87 13.51 16.56
N TRP A 252 -4.95 14.45 16.76
CA TRP A 252 -3.54 14.26 16.44
C TRP A 252 -2.70 13.76 17.63
N SER A 253 -3.32 13.53 18.80
CA SER A 253 -2.60 13.21 20.04
C SER A 253 -1.68 12.00 19.88
N VAL A 254 -2.19 10.88 19.38
CA VAL A 254 -1.41 9.64 19.17
C VAL A 254 -0.24 9.87 18.20
N HIS A 255 -0.45 10.66 17.15
CA HIS A 255 0.60 10.95 16.18
C HIS A 255 1.69 11.86 16.78
N ILE A 256 1.30 12.89 17.52
CA ILE A 256 2.24 13.80 18.20
C ILE A 256 3.08 13.01 19.22
N ASP A 257 2.48 12.18 20.05
CA ASP A 257 3.20 11.34 21.03
C ASP A 257 4.21 10.41 20.33
N TYR A 258 3.83 9.81 19.20
CA TYR A 258 4.73 9.00 18.39
C TYR A 258 5.92 9.80 17.87
N ILE A 259 5.70 11.01 17.33
CA ILE A 259 6.78 11.87 16.79
C ILE A 259 7.70 12.31 17.92
N VAL A 260 7.14 12.77 19.04
CA VAL A 260 7.92 13.21 20.22
C VAL A 260 8.78 12.07 20.76
N SER A 261 8.21 10.88 20.94
CA SER A 261 8.97 9.70 21.36
C SER A 261 10.11 9.35 20.39
N LYS A 262 9.85 9.43 19.10
CA LYS A 262 10.86 9.15 18.07
C LYS A 262 11.96 10.21 18.06
N ALA A 263 11.62 11.49 18.23
CA ALA A 263 12.57 12.59 18.34
C ALA A 263 13.45 12.44 19.59
N ALA A 264 12.87 12.17 20.74
CA ALA A 264 13.60 11.96 22.00
C ALA A 264 14.66 10.85 21.88
N LYS A 265 14.30 9.71 21.26
CA LYS A 265 15.25 8.61 21.01
C LYS A 265 16.42 9.05 20.11
N ARG A 266 16.16 9.85 19.08
CA ARG A 266 17.21 10.37 18.18
C ARG A 266 18.11 11.37 18.90
N PHE A 267 17.54 12.28 19.68
CA PHE A 267 18.30 13.24 20.49
C PHE A 267 19.19 12.55 21.50
N PHE A 268 18.71 11.46 22.12
CA PHE A 268 19.54 10.65 23.01
C PHE A 268 20.76 10.09 22.28
N VAL A 269 20.60 9.49 21.08
CA VAL A 269 21.70 8.95 20.29
C VAL A 269 22.70 10.06 19.90
N ILE A 270 22.20 11.21 19.43
CA ILE A 270 23.05 12.37 19.08
C ILE A 270 23.85 12.82 20.31
N SER A 271 23.19 12.94 21.47
CA SER A 271 23.86 13.32 22.71
C SER A 271 24.97 12.35 23.11
N GLN A 272 24.77 11.03 22.93
CA GLN A 272 25.80 10.02 23.17
C GLN A 272 26.99 10.16 22.21
N LEU A 273 26.72 10.38 20.91
CA LEU A 273 27.76 10.60 19.90
C LEU A 273 28.61 11.85 20.22
N VAL A 274 27.97 12.95 20.61
CA VAL A 274 28.69 14.18 21.04
C VAL A 274 29.56 13.92 22.27
N ARG A 275 29.03 13.19 23.27
CA ARG A 275 29.79 12.83 24.48
C ARG A 275 30.98 11.89 24.20
N SER A 276 30.87 11.05 23.21
CA SER A 276 31.96 10.14 22.78
C SER A 276 33.02 10.82 21.89
N GLY A 277 32.93 12.13 21.66
CA GLY A 277 33.95 12.88 20.93
C GLY A 277 33.90 12.68 19.40
N VAL A 278 32.77 12.17 18.86
CA VAL A 278 32.60 12.06 17.40
C VAL A 278 32.52 13.48 16.83
N ASP A 279 33.38 13.77 15.87
CA ASP A 279 33.50 15.09 15.22
C ASP A 279 32.22 15.42 14.45
N LYS A 280 31.89 16.71 14.35
CA LYS A 280 30.67 17.22 13.75
C LYS A 280 30.75 17.39 12.21
N THR A 281 31.80 16.84 11.58
CA THR A 281 31.99 16.92 10.13
C THR A 281 31.10 15.96 9.37
#